data_f8868c453d5f73d0f9a1c6ce74e8717e
#
_entry.id   f8868c453d5f73d0f9a1c6ce74e8717e
#
_cell.length_a   1.000
_cell.length_b   1.000
_cell.length_c   1.000
_cell.angle_alpha   90.00
_cell.angle_beta   90.00
_cell.angle_gamma   90.00
#
_symmetry.space_group_name_H-M   'P 1'
#
loop_
_entity.id
_entity.type
_entity.pdbx_description
1 polymer ?
#
loop_
_entity_poly.entity_id
_entity_poly.type
_entity_poly.pdbx_seq_one_letter_code
_entity_poly.pdbx_strand_id
1 'polypeptide(L)'
;RRREIPVIPCTSKTAEEVERFRAEAGLRDPYIVENGGAIHGETPSIGSWQQALGPTWAELKPQLQHLAADLGEPLRALDDLTAAEGDQLLGLSGESLLQAQRRCCSVPFVPPSTTLRPRLRQLAAERGLAIVQGNRMAHLLGAGVSKGRALKVLKQRLGVAQVRVLGLGDSPNDLPLLEAADVAVVVPGPEGPHPALLEGVQSGRFQLAAFPHAQGWADAVQRNILDV
;
A
#
# COMPACT_ATOMS: atom_id res chain seq x y z
N ARG A 1 10.90 6.59 -19.32
CA ARG A 1 12.19 5.91 -19.57
C ARG A 1 13.21 6.73 -20.33
N ARG A 2 12.82 7.61 -21.24
CA ARG A 2 13.79 8.50 -21.93
C ARG A 2 14.58 9.44 -21.00
N ARG A 3 14.11 9.65 -19.76
CA ARG A 3 14.73 10.52 -18.73
C ARG A 3 15.35 9.74 -17.57
N GLU A 4 15.44 8.40 -17.66
CA GLU A 4 16.01 7.53 -16.62
C GLU A 4 15.40 7.72 -15.21
N ILE A 5 14.12 8.10 -15.16
CA ILE A 5 13.40 8.31 -13.89
C ILE A 5 12.82 6.98 -13.43
N PRO A 6 13.22 6.48 -12.24
CA PRO A 6 12.67 5.26 -11.70
C PRO A 6 11.17 5.41 -11.38
N VAL A 7 10.39 4.39 -11.73
CA VAL A 7 8.97 4.28 -11.39
C VAL A 7 8.79 3.15 -10.39
N ILE A 8 8.55 3.50 -9.13
CA ILE A 8 8.49 2.56 -8.00
C ILE A 8 7.01 2.28 -7.66
N PRO A 9 6.44 1.14 -8.06
CA PRO A 9 5.14 0.71 -7.55
C PRO A 9 5.18 0.60 -6.02
N CYS A 10 4.22 1.25 -5.34
CA CYS A 10 4.08 1.23 -3.90
C CYS A 10 2.63 0.97 -3.52
N THR A 11 2.30 -0.26 -3.13
CA THR A 11 0.91 -0.75 -3.13
C THR A 11 0.57 -1.64 -1.94
N SER A 12 -0.72 -1.87 -1.72
CA SER A 12 -1.23 -2.91 -0.82
C SER A 12 -1.27 -4.31 -1.45
N LYS A 13 -0.98 -4.45 -2.74
CA LYS A 13 -0.96 -5.72 -3.47
C LYS A 13 0.23 -6.60 -3.09
N THR A 14 0.16 -7.90 -3.43
CA THR A 14 1.26 -8.86 -3.27
C THR A 14 2.35 -8.65 -4.32
N ALA A 15 3.51 -9.28 -4.11
CA ALA A 15 4.61 -9.27 -5.08
C ALA A 15 4.17 -9.85 -6.43
N GLU A 16 3.45 -10.97 -6.43
CA GLU A 16 2.96 -11.62 -7.65
C GLU A 16 2.04 -10.72 -8.48
N GLU A 17 1.09 -10.03 -7.82
CA GLU A 17 0.20 -9.07 -8.50
C GLU A 17 1.01 -7.91 -9.11
N VAL A 18 2.06 -7.44 -8.42
CA VAL A 18 2.90 -6.33 -8.90
C VAL A 18 3.82 -6.79 -10.03
N GLU A 19 4.39 -7.98 -9.97
CA GLU A 19 5.27 -8.50 -11.02
C GLU A 19 4.56 -8.63 -12.35
N ARG A 20 3.31 -9.11 -12.35
CA ARG A 20 2.48 -9.13 -13.56
C ARG A 20 2.31 -7.73 -14.15
N PHE A 21 1.91 -6.76 -13.34
CA PHE A 21 1.77 -5.37 -13.77
C PHE A 21 3.10 -4.78 -14.29
N ARG A 22 4.21 -5.05 -13.58
CA ARG A 22 5.54 -4.58 -13.99
C ARG A 22 5.97 -5.16 -15.34
N ALA A 23 5.70 -6.43 -15.58
CA ALA A 23 5.98 -7.09 -16.86
C ALA A 23 5.19 -6.44 -18.01
N GLU A 24 3.88 -6.23 -17.84
CA GLU A 24 3.00 -5.58 -18.80
C GLU A 24 3.44 -4.12 -19.08
N ALA A 25 3.78 -3.36 -18.03
CA ALA A 25 4.23 -1.97 -18.14
C ALA A 25 5.71 -1.84 -18.53
N GLY A 26 6.43 -2.96 -18.63
CA GLY A 26 7.87 -3.00 -18.91
C GLY A 26 8.71 -2.31 -17.83
N LEU A 27 8.30 -2.28 -16.57
CA LEU A 27 9.04 -1.71 -15.43
C LEU A 27 10.08 -2.71 -14.92
N ARG A 28 11.26 -2.19 -14.53
CA ARG A 28 12.35 -2.99 -13.94
C ARG A 28 12.84 -2.43 -12.61
N ASP A 29 12.34 -1.27 -12.22
CA ASP A 29 12.70 -0.62 -10.96
C ASP A 29 12.22 -1.45 -9.77
N PRO A 30 12.82 -1.29 -8.57
CA PRO A 30 12.31 -1.91 -7.35
C PRO A 30 10.85 -1.55 -7.08
N TYR A 31 10.20 -2.28 -6.18
CA TYR A 31 8.81 -2.04 -5.83
C TYR A 31 8.53 -2.37 -4.36
N ILE A 32 7.50 -1.73 -3.82
CA ILE A 32 7.07 -1.84 -2.43
C ILE A 32 5.68 -2.48 -2.42
N VAL A 33 5.52 -3.56 -1.65
CA VAL A 33 4.30 -4.35 -1.59
C VAL A 33 3.71 -4.41 -0.19
N GLU A 34 2.47 -4.87 -0.11
CA GLU A 34 1.78 -5.17 1.14
C GLU A 34 1.84 -3.99 2.13
N ASN A 35 1.52 -2.78 1.64
CA ASN A 35 1.53 -1.54 2.43
C ASN A 35 2.89 -1.18 3.04
N GLY A 36 3.98 -1.62 2.45
CA GLY A 36 5.33 -1.43 2.98
C GLY A 36 5.82 -2.61 3.81
N GLY A 37 5.12 -3.74 3.80
CA GLY A 37 5.53 -4.97 4.47
C GLY A 37 6.79 -5.58 3.87
N ALA A 38 7.00 -5.44 2.57
CA ALA A 38 8.22 -5.87 1.91
C ALA A 38 8.62 -4.95 0.74
N ILE A 39 9.91 -4.97 0.45
CA ILE A 39 10.53 -4.32 -0.71
C ILE A 39 11.16 -5.41 -1.57
N HIS A 40 10.99 -5.30 -2.87
CA HIS A 40 11.58 -6.20 -3.86
C HIS A 40 12.37 -5.40 -4.88
N GLY A 41 13.39 -6.01 -5.44
CA GLY A 41 14.18 -5.41 -6.49
C GLY A 41 15.11 -6.42 -7.14
N GLU A 42 15.86 -5.94 -8.12
CA GLU A 42 16.85 -6.72 -8.84
C GLU A 42 18.09 -5.86 -9.05
N THR A 43 19.27 -6.45 -8.87
CA THR A 43 20.55 -5.80 -9.18
C THR A 43 21.41 -6.73 -10.02
N PRO A 44 22.24 -6.19 -10.93
CA PRO A 44 23.11 -7.01 -11.77
C PRO A 44 24.06 -7.93 -10.97
N SER A 45 24.48 -7.50 -9.77
CA SER A 45 25.46 -8.21 -8.95
C SER A 45 24.87 -9.30 -8.06
N ILE A 46 23.58 -9.18 -7.67
CA ILE A 46 22.95 -10.08 -6.68
C ILE A 46 21.78 -10.84 -7.30
N GLY A 47 21.26 -10.39 -8.45
CA GLY A 47 19.98 -10.85 -9.00
C GLY A 47 18.79 -10.28 -8.24
N SER A 48 17.69 -11.04 -8.19
CA SER A 48 16.49 -10.65 -7.44
C SER A 48 16.74 -10.70 -5.94
N TRP A 49 16.21 -9.69 -5.23
CA TRP A 49 16.30 -9.60 -3.77
C TRP A 49 14.97 -9.17 -3.17
N GLN A 50 14.76 -9.56 -1.92
CA GLN A 50 13.60 -9.20 -1.12
C GLN A 50 14.07 -8.75 0.27
N GLN A 51 13.38 -7.77 0.85
CA GLN A 51 13.57 -7.33 2.22
C GLN A 51 12.22 -7.16 2.92
N ALA A 52 11.93 -8.01 3.89
CA ALA A 52 10.77 -7.85 4.77
C ALA A 52 11.02 -6.73 5.78
N LEU A 53 10.00 -5.95 6.08
CA LEU A 53 10.05 -4.80 7.02
C LEU A 53 9.12 -4.98 8.23
N GLY A 54 8.44 -6.09 8.33
CA GLY A 54 7.52 -6.42 9.41
C GLY A 54 7.38 -7.92 9.64
N PRO A 55 6.50 -8.34 10.54
CA PRO A 55 6.18 -9.74 10.79
C PRO A 55 5.66 -10.43 9.53
N THR A 56 5.86 -11.73 9.48
CA THR A 56 5.35 -12.60 8.41
C THR A 56 3.84 -12.78 8.51
N TRP A 57 3.22 -13.21 7.39
CA TRP A 57 1.80 -13.59 7.39
C TRP A 57 1.50 -14.67 8.43
N ALA A 58 2.38 -15.66 8.58
CA ALA A 58 2.22 -16.75 9.54
C ALA A 58 2.20 -16.26 11.01
N GLU A 59 2.93 -15.20 11.33
CA GLU A 59 2.92 -14.57 12.64
C GLU A 59 1.68 -13.66 12.83
N LEU A 60 1.23 -12.99 11.77
CA LEU A 60 0.10 -12.05 11.81
C LEU A 60 -1.26 -12.75 11.83
N LYS A 61 -1.44 -13.86 11.09
CA LYS A 61 -2.74 -14.52 10.96
C LYS A 61 -3.33 -14.98 12.31
N PRO A 62 -2.57 -15.61 13.23
CA PRO A 62 -3.07 -15.92 14.57
C PRO A 62 -3.43 -14.67 15.39
N GLN A 63 -2.70 -13.56 15.21
CA GLN A 63 -3.01 -12.30 15.89
C GLN A 63 -4.36 -11.72 15.47
N LEU A 64 -4.76 -11.87 14.21
CA LEU A 64 -6.09 -11.46 13.75
C LEU A 64 -7.19 -12.23 14.49
N GLN A 65 -6.99 -13.53 14.74
CA GLN A 65 -7.93 -14.36 15.49
C GLN A 65 -8.04 -13.92 16.97
N HIS A 66 -6.91 -13.61 17.61
CA HIS A 66 -6.89 -13.06 18.96
C HIS A 66 -7.61 -11.71 19.04
N LEU A 67 -7.36 -10.82 18.06
CA LEU A 67 -8.06 -9.53 17.97
C LEU A 67 -9.57 -9.71 17.79
N ALA A 68 -10.01 -10.68 17.00
CA ALA A 68 -11.42 -11.01 16.83
C ALA A 68 -12.07 -11.46 18.16
N ALA A 69 -11.38 -12.31 18.92
CA ALA A 69 -11.86 -12.76 20.23
C ALA A 69 -11.98 -11.60 21.24
N ASP A 70 -10.97 -10.73 21.31
CA ASP A 70 -10.99 -9.56 22.23
C ASP A 70 -12.00 -8.49 21.81
N LEU A 71 -12.27 -8.37 20.51
CA LEU A 71 -13.26 -7.44 19.96
C LEU A 71 -14.69 -7.95 20.16
N GLY A 72 -14.86 -9.27 20.29
CA GLY A 72 -16.17 -9.94 20.34
C GLY A 72 -16.88 -9.98 18.99
N GLU A 73 -16.15 -9.79 17.88
CA GLU A 73 -16.67 -9.81 16.52
C GLU A 73 -15.71 -10.57 15.59
N PRO A 74 -16.21 -11.45 14.70
CA PRO A 74 -15.36 -12.19 13.77
C PRO A 74 -14.66 -11.26 12.78
N LEU A 75 -13.36 -11.43 12.62
CA LEU A 75 -12.53 -10.74 11.62
C LEU A 75 -12.11 -11.77 10.57
N ARG A 76 -12.76 -11.74 9.41
CA ARG A 76 -12.52 -12.70 8.32
C ARG A 76 -11.40 -12.22 7.43
N ALA A 77 -10.30 -12.94 7.40
CA ALA A 77 -9.20 -12.64 6.49
C ALA A 77 -9.54 -12.98 5.03
N LEU A 78 -8.80 -12.43 4.08
CA LEU A 78 -9.01 -12.66 2.65
C LEU A 78 -8.92 -14.15 2.27
N ASP A 79 -8.05 -14.90 2.90
CA ASP A 79 -7.89 -16.35 2.70
C ASP A 79 -8.97 -17.20 3.39
N ASP A 80 -9.82 -16.61 4.25
CA ASP A 80 -11.00 -17.24 4.82
C ASP A 80 -12.26 -17.04 3.96
N LEU A 81 -12.17 -16.23 2.88
CA LEU A 81 -13.29 -15.96 1.99
C LEU A 81 -13.44 -17.05 0.93
N THR A 82 -14.67 -17.39 0.61
CA THR A 82 -14.98 -18.22 -0.55
C THR A 82 -14.69 -17.46 -1.86
N ALA A 83 -14.56 -18.17 -2.96
CA ALA A 83 -14.36 -17.57 -4.27
C ALA A 83 -15.48 -16.56 -4.64
N ALA A 84 -16.74 -16.89 -4.30
CA ALA A 84 -17.88 -16.02 -4.55
C ALA A 84 -17.81 -14.72 -3.72
N GLU A 85 -17.40 -14.80 -2.45
CA GLU A 85 -17.20 -13.62 -1.61
C GLU A 85 -16.02 -12.77 -2.08
N GLY A 86 -14.93 -13.39 -2.52
CA GLY A 86 -13.78 -12.70 -3.12
C GLY A 86 -14.18 -11.91 -4.36
N ASP A 87 -14.99 -12.50 -5.25
CA ASP A 87 -15.53 -11.82 -6.41
C ASP A 87 -16.47 -10.67 -6.03
N GLN A 88 -17.42 -10.91 -5.13
CA GLN A 88 -18.39 -9.91 -4.69
C GLN A 88 -17.73 -8.71 -4.01
N LEU A 89 -16.79 -8.94 -3.09
CA LEU A 89 -16.16 -7.89 -2.28
C LEU A 89 -15.04 -7.15 -3.02
N LEU A 90 -14.28 -7.86 -3.84
CA LEU A 90 -13.04 -7.36 -4.43
C LEU A 90 -13.08 -7.30 -5.97
N GLY A 91 -14.01 -7.99 -6.61
CA GLY A 91 -13.99 -8.20 -8.06
C GLY A 91 -12.82 -9.09 -8.48
N LEU A 92 -12.38 -10.00 -7.60
CA LEU A 92 -11.26 -10.91 -7.84
C LEU A 92 -11.77 -12.36 -7.87
N SER A 93 -11.41 -13.09 -8.92
CA SER A 93 -11.79 -14.50 -9.09
C SER A 93 -10.62 -15.32 -9.66
N GLY A 94 -10.69 -16.63 -9.54
CA GLY A 94 -9.68 -17.53 -10.08
C GLY A 94 -8.27 -17.20 -9.65
N GLU A 95 -7.33 -17.15 -10.58
CA GLU A 95 -5.91 -16.91 -10.32
C GLU A 95 -5.67 -15.53 -9.67
N SER A 96 -6.44 -14.49 -10.01
CA SER A 96 -6.26 -13.16 -9.43
C SER A 96 -6.59 -13.12 -7.94
N LEU A 97 -7.57 -13.90 -7.48
CA LEU A 97 -7.87 -14.06 -6.07
C LEU A 97 -6.75 -14.85 -5.35
N LEU A 98 -6.28 -15.94 -5.96
CA LEU A 98 -5.17 -16.71 -5.39
C LEU A 98 -3.90 -15.88 -5.24
N GLN A 99 -3.54 -15.08 -6.24
CA GLN A 99 -2.41 -14.15 -6.15
C GLN A 99 -2.58 -13.14 -5.03
N ALA A 100 -3.78 -12.57 -4.85
CA ALA A 100 -4.07 -11.65 -3.77
C ALA A 100 -4.03 -12.30 -2.38
N GLN A 101 -4.27 -13.60 -2.26
CA GLN A 101 -4.19 -14.37 -1.03
C GLN A 101 -2.75 -14.79 -0.65
N ARG A 102 -1.81 -14.84 -1.58
CA ARG A 102 -0.40 -15.23 -1.33
C ARG A 102 0.38 -14.11 -0.66
N ARG A 103 0.02 -13.80 0.58
CA ARG A 103 0.62 -12.75 1.40
C ARG A 103 1.88 -13.21 2.13
N CYS A 104 2.82 -12.29 2.28
CA CYS A 104 4.05 -12.52 3.05
C CYS A 104 4.09 -11.72 4.34
N CYS A 105 3.61 -10.48 4.36
CA CYS A 105 3.86 -9.51 5.43
C CYS A 105 2.61 -8.71 5.84
N SER A 106 1.42 -9.15 5.45
CA SER A 106 0.15 -8.51 5.81
C SER A 106 -1.01 -9.51 5.83
N VAL A 107 -2.03 -9.24 6.61
CA VAL A 107 -3.28 -9.99 6.58
C VAL A 107 -4.43 -9.05 6.23
N PRO A 108 -4.89 -9.03 4.97
CA PRO A 108 -6.11 -8.33 4.60
C PRO A 108 -7.32 -9.02 5.22
N PHE A 109 -8.28 -8.25 5.73
CA PHE A 109 -9.50 -8.77 6.32
C PHE A 109 -10.68 -7.85 6.09
N VAL A 110 -11.89 -8.39 6.17
CA VAL A 110 -13.13 -7.62 6.09
C VAL A 110 -13.23 -6.71 7.31
N PRO A 111 -13.27 -5.38 7.14
CA PRO A 111 -13.31 -4.48 8.28
C PRO A 111 -14.60 -4.66 9.10
N PRO A 112 -14.53 -4.60 10.45
CA PRO A 112 -15.71 -4.64 11.28
C PRO A 112 -16.54 -3.37 11.12
N SER A 113 -17.68 -3.32 11.82
CA SER A 113 -18.54 -2.13 11.88
C SER A 113 -17.73 -0.87 12.23
N THR A 114 -18.14 0.27 11.72
CA THR A 114 -17.40 1.55 11.91
C THR A 114 -17.23 1.91 13.38
N THR A 115 -18.18 1.53 14.23
CA THR A 115 -18.17 1.78 15.69
C THR A 115 -17.06 0.99 16.41
N LEU A 116 -16.69 -0.18 15.93
CA LEU A 116 -15.66 -1.04 16.52
C LEU A 116 -14.23 -0.76 16.02
N ARG A 117 -14.08 -0.05 14.91
CA ARG A 117 -12.76 0.23 14.33
C ARG A 117 -11.79 0.96 15.27
N PRO A 118 -12.21 1.96 16.08
CA PRO A 118 -11.31 2.58 17.06
C PRO A 118 -10.81 1.58 18.10
N ARG A 119 -11.70 0.73 18.63
CA ARG A 119 -11.34 -0.31 19.61
C ARG A 119 -10.39 -1.35 19.00
N LEU A 120 -10.66 -1.79 17.78
CA LEU A 120 -9.77 -2.71 17.07
C LEU A 120 -8.36 -2.12 16.88
N ARG A 121 -8.23 -0.85 16.50
CA ARG A 121 -6.93 -0.19 16.38
C ARG A 121 -6.19 -0.12 17.72
N GLN A 122 -6.90 0.16 18.80
CA GLN A 122 -6.33 0.16 20.15
C GLN A 122 -5.79 -1.22 20.53
N LEU A 123 -6.61 -2.27 20.38
CA LEU A 123 -6.22 -3.66 20.67
C LEU A 123 -5.01 -4.11 19.84
N ALA A 124 -4.95 -3.72 18.55
CA ALA A 124 -3.81 -4.00 17.71
C ALA A 124 -2.55 -3.27 18.21
N ALA A 125 -2.66 -1.99 18.55
CA ALA A 125 -1.53 -1.20 19.06
C ALA A 125 -0.96 -1.77 20.36
N GLU A 126 -1.81 -2.23 21.29
CA GLU A 126 -1.42 -2.91 22.53
C GLU A 126 -0.59 -4.19 22.30
N ARG A 127 -0.68 -4.79 21.09
CA ARG A 127 0.08 -5.98 20.66
C ARG A 127 1.27 -5.66 19.74
N GLY A 128 1.63 -4.37 19.58
CA GLY A 128 2.68 -3.99 18.63
C GLY A 128 2.29 -4.21 17.16
N LEU A 129 0.99 -4.10 16.85
CA LEU A 129 0.43 -4.26 15.52
C LEU A 129 -0.25 -2.97 15.06
N ALA A 130 -0.52 -2.87 13.76
CA ALA A 130 -1.23 -1.74 13.15
C ALA A 130 -2.35 -2.22 12.24
N ILE A 131 -3.46 -1.47 12.23
CA ILE A 131 -4.56 -1.66 11.28
C ILE A 131 -4.54 -0.50 10.30
N VAL A 132 -4.33 -0.82 9.03
CA VAL A 132 -4.33 0.13 7.93
C VAL A 132 -5.58 -0.08 7.09
N GLN A 133 -6.34 0.99 6.85
CA GLN A 133 -7.56 0.94 6.03
C GLN A 133 -7.19 1.14 4.56
N GLY A 134 -7.51 0.17 3.74
CA GLY A 134 -7.56 0.28 2.28
C GLY A 134 -8.98 0.60 1.79
N ASN A 135 -9.16 0.67 0.48
CA ASN A 135 -10.46 1.01 -0.12
C ASN A 135 -11.55 -0.03 0.16
N ARG A 136 -11.22 -1.32 0.16
CA ARG A 136 -12.18 -2.42 0.31
C ARG A 136 -11.95 -3.27 1.56
N MET A 137 -10.69 -3.45 1.96
CA MET A 137 -10.30 -4.25 3.11
C MET A 137 -9.46 -3.43 4.09
N ALA A 138 -9.48 -3.83 5.36
CA ALA A 138 -8.47 -3.44 6.32
C ALA A 138 -7.29 -4.43 6.26
N HIS A 139 -6.11 -3.99 6.67
CA HIS A 139 -4.89 -4.80 6.65
C HIS A 139 -4.26 -4.80 8.04
N LEU A 140 -4.00 -5.98 8.58
CA LEU A 140 -3.19 -6.14 9.79
C LEU A 140 -1.71 -6.19 9.40
N LEU A 141 -0.91 -5.38 10.06
CA LEU A 141 0.54 -5.21 9.83
C LEU A 141 1.26 -5.16 11.17
N GLY A 142 2.58 -5.31 11.16
CA GLY A 142 3.42 -4.95 12.32
C GLY A 142 3.41 -3.44 12.57
N ALA A 143 3.58 -3.03 13.82
CA ALA A 143 3.72 -1.62 14.17
C ALA A 143 4.88 -0.97 13.41
N GLY A 144 4.68 0.26 12.94
CA GLY A 144 5.68 1.00 12.18
C GLY A 144 5.88 0.55 10.73
N VAL A 145 5.22 -0.52 10.26
CA VAL A 145 5.17 -0.86 8.84
C VAL A 145 4.30 0.14 8.10
N SER A 146 4.85 0.77 7.08
CA SER A 146 4.12 1.72 6.24
C SER A 146 4.81 1.93 4.89
N LYS A 147 4.09 2.41 3.90
CA LYS A 147 4.62 2.79 2.58
C LYS A 147 5.73 3.83 2.69
N GLY A 148 5.60 4.80 3.58
CA GLY A 148 6.61 5.84 3.80
C GLY A 148 7.89 5.32 4.44
N ARG A 149 7.79 4.41 5.44
CA ARG A 149 8.98 3.74 6.00
C ARG A 149 9.69 2.90 4.92
N ALA A 150 8.94 2.15 4.14
CA ALA A 150 9.50 1.33 3.07
C ALA A 150 10.23 2.17 2.01
N LEU A 151 9.67 3.33 1.64
CA LEU A 151 10.34 4.30 0.76
C LEU A 151 11.68 4.76 1.33
N LYS A 152 11.75 5.12 2.63
CA LYS A 152 12.98 5.53 3.29
C LYS A 152 14.04 4.43 3.28
N VAL A 153 13.63 3.19 3.60
CA VAL A 153 14.53 2.02 3.56
C VAL A 153 15.03 1.75 2.14
N LEU A 154 14.15 1.86 1.14
CA LEU A 154 14.53 1.69 -0.27
C LEU A 154 15.55 2.76 -0.71
N LYS A 155 15.33 4.04 -0.38
CA LYS A 155 16.30 5.12 -0.66
C LYS A 155 17.67 4.83 -0.06
N GLN A 156 17.71 4.38 1.19
CA GLN A 156 18.97 4.00 1.87
C GLN A 156 19.66 2.82 1.16
N ARG A 157 18.91 1.76 0.83
CA ARG A 157 19.43 0.58 0.15
C ARG A 157 20.04 0.89 -1.22
N LEU A 158 19.42 1.80 -1.95
CA LEU A 158 19.88 2.22 -3.29
C LEU A 158 21.00 3.28 -3.22
N GLY A 159 21.34 3.77 -2.04
CA GLY A 159 22.34 4.85 -1.89
C GLY A 159 21.89 6.20 -2.47
N VAL A 160 20.58 6.41 -2.65
CA VAL A 160 19.99 7.58 -3.33
C VAL A 160 19.30 8.53 -2.34
N ALA A 161 19.93 8.78 -1.20
CA ALA A 161 19.35 9.62 -0.14
C ALA A 161 18.94 11.04 -0.61
N GLN A 162 19.65 11.60 -1.58
CA GLN A 162 19.43 12.95 -2.14
C GLN A 162 18.46 12.99 -3.33
N VAL A 163 17.90 11.85 -3.74
CA VAL A 163 16.93 11.82 -4.84
C VAL A 163 15.62 12.45 -4.41
N ARG A 164 15.10 13.38 -5.23
CA ARG A 164 13.77 13.97 -5.06
C ARG A 164 12.70 12.97 -5.45
N VAL A 165 11.71 12.78 -4.60
CA VAL A 165 10.62 11.82 -4.78
C VAL A 165 9.31 12.55 -5.04
N LEU A 166 8.66 12.22 -6.14
CA LEU A 166 7.25 12.52 -6.38
C LEU A 166 6.41 11.33 -5.88
N GLY A 167 5.64 11.53 -4.83
CA GLY A 167 4.70 10.55 -4.28
C GLY A 167 3.27 10.83 -4.75
N LEU A 168 2.59 9.81 -5.28
CA LEU A 168 1.19 9.90 -5.69
C LEU A 168 0.37 8.87 -4.90
N GLY A 169 -0.80 9.29 -4.40
CA GLY A 169 -1.68 8.42 -3.63
C GLY A 169 -3.13 8.88 -3.67
N ASP A 170 -4.07 7.96 -3.40
CA ASP A 170 -5.51 8.18 -3.49
C ASP A 170 -6.28 7.78 -2.22
N SER A 171 -5.63 7.09 -1.28
CA SER A 171 -6.31 6.43 -0.16
C SER A 171 -5.56 6.59 1.18
N PRO A 172 -6.20 6.29 2.33
CA PRO A 172 -5.59 6.53 3.64
C PRO A 172 -4.26 5.81 3.88
N ASN A 173 -4.06 4.64 3.28
CA ASN A 173 -2.80 3.89 3.36
C ASN A 173 -1.65 4.54 2.59
N ASP A 174 -1.92 5.55 1.75
CA ASP A 174 -0.90 6.34 1.06
C ASP A 174 -0.41 7.54 1.88
N LEU A 175 -1.12 7.93 2.94
CA LEU A 175 -0.73 9.08 3.75
C LEU A 175 0.73 9.03 4.20
N PRO A 176 1.27 7.91 4.72
CA PRO A 176 2.69 7.85 5.08
C PRO A 176 3.65 7.97 3.88
N LEU A 177 3.24 7.56 2.68
CA LEU A 177 4.01 7.75 1.45
C LEU A 177 4.04 9.23 1.06
N LEU A 178 2.88 9.87 1.06
CA LEU A 178 2.75 11.30 0.74
C LEU A 178 3.54 12.16 1.71
N GLU A 179 3.53 11.84 3.00
CA GLU A 179 4.32 12.53 4.03
C GLU A 179 5.84 12.31 3.89
N ALA A 180 6.26 11.20 3.29
CA ALA A 180 7.67 10.88 3.08
C ALA A 180 8.23 11.37 1.74
N ALA A 181 7.38 11.83 0.84
CA ALA A 181 7.75 12.34 -0.47
C ALA A 181 8.18 13.82 -0.41
N ASP A 182 9.05 14.23 -1.33
CA ASP A 182 9.47 15.64 -1.47
C ASP A 182 8.40 16.47 -2.20
N VAL A 183 7.65 15.85 -3.09
CA VAL A 183 6.44 16.38 -3.71
C VAL A 183 5.34 15.34 -3.53
N ALA A 184 4.27 15.70 -2.88
CA ALA A 184 3.14 14.82 -2.61
C ALA A 184 1.91 15.26 -3.40
N VAL A 185 1.31 14.35 -4.18
CA VAL A 185 0.11 14.62 -4.98
C VAL A 185 -0.99 13.62 -4.61
N VAL A 186 -2.12 14.15 -4.19
CA VAL A 186 -3.35 13.37 -4.00
C VAL A 186 -4.05 13.25 -5.34
N VAL A 187 -4.29 12.02 -5.77
CA VAL A 187 -5.08 11.73 -6.99
C VAL A 187 -6.52 11.49 -6.56
N PRO A 188 -7.49 12.31 -6.98
CA PRO A 188 -8.87 12.15 -6.56
C PRO A 188 -9.54 10.95 -7.22
N GLY A 189 -10.61 10.46 -6.58
CA GLY A 189 -11.62 9.62 -7.23
C GLY A 189 -12.63 10.48 -8.01
N PRO A 190 -13.70 9.86 -8.58
CA PRO A 190 -14.74 10.58 -9.32
C PRO A 190 -15.46 11.65 -8.50
N GLU A 191 -15.59 11.42 -7.19
CA GLU A 191 -16.29 12.31 -6.25
C GLU A 191 -15.33 13.27 -5.52
N GLY A 192 -14.05 13.28 -5.88
CA GLY A 192 -13.03 14.08 -5.24
C GLY A 192 -12.01 13.28 -4.43
N PRO A 193 -11.14 13.98 -3.67
CA PRO A 193 -10.13 13.33 -2.85
C PRO A 193 -10.72 12.61 -1.64
N HIS A 194 -10.07 11.52 -1.22
CA HIS A 194 -10.51 10.78 -0.03
C HIS A 194 -10.48 11.70 1.21
N PRO A 195 -11.53 11.67 2.08
CA PRO A 195 -11.63 12.56 3.26
C PRO A 195 -10.40 12.56 4.17
N ALA A 196 -9.75 11.42 4.35
CA ALA A 196 -8.53 11.32 5.17
C ALA A 196 -7.31 12.08 4.60
N LEU A 197 -7.34 12.50 3.35
CA LEU A 197 -6.26 13.24 2.69
C LEU A 197 -6.58 14.75 2.54
N LEU A 198 -7.82 15.16 2.84
CA LEU A 198 -8.30 16.53 2.65
C LEU A 198 -7.50 17.54 3.49
N GLU A 199 -7.17 17.24 4.73
CA GLU A 199 -6.39 18.13 5.59
C GLU A 199 -5.03 18.47 4.96
N GLY A 200 -4.34 17.49 4.39
CA GLY A 200 -3.07 17.69 3.70
C GLY A 200 -3.20 18.56 2.45
N VAL A 201 -4.29 18.42 1.71
CA VAL A 201 -4.60 19.27 0.54
C VAL A 201 -4.95 20.70 0.97
N GLN A 202 -5.84 20.86 1.96
CA GLN A 202 -6.27 22.17 2.44
C GLN A 202 -5.15 22.99 3.09
N SER A 203 -4.24 22.30 3.78
CA SER A 203 -3.05 22.95 4.38
C SER A 203 -1.94 23.24 3.37
N GLY A 204 -2.08 22.84 2.11
CA GLY A 204 -1.05 23.00 1.08
C GLY A 204 0.15 22.05 1.21
N ARG A 205 0.12 21.10 2.14
CA ARG A 205 1.16 20.04 2.23
C ARG A 205 1.14 19.11 1.03
N PHE A 206 -0.03 18.84 0.49
CA PHE A 206 -0.23 17.99 -0.67
C PHE A 206 -0.86 18.76 -1.82
N GLN A 207 -0.36 18.56 -3.01
CA GLN A 207 -1.02 19.01 -4.24
C GLN A 207 -2.24 18.13 -4.51
N LEU A 208 -3.24 18.69 -5.18
CA LEU A 208 -4.38 17.92 -5.71
C LEU A 208 -4.22 17.80 -7.23
N ALA A 209 -4.26 16.58 -7.77
CA ALA A 209 -4.27 16.38 -9.21
C ALA A 209 -5.58 16.91 -9.82
N ALA A 210 -5.49 17.47 -11.04
CA ALA A 210 -6.61 18.14 -11.69
C ALA A 210 -7.71 17.17 -12.15
N PHE A 211 -7.38 15.89 -12.35
CA PHE A 211 -8.27 14.87 -12.88
C PHE A 211 -8.28 13.63 -11.99
N PRO A 212 -9.35 12.83 -12.00
CA PRO A 212 -9.40 11.58 -11.24
C PRO A 212 -8.56 10.46 -11.89
N HIS A 213 -8.20 9.46 -11.08
CA HIS A 213 -7.60 8.19 -11.51
C HIS A 213 -6.34 8.35 -12.38
N ALA A 214 -6.21 7.52 -13.43
CA ALA A 214 -5.03 7.46 -14.28
C ALA A 214 -4.73 8.79 -14.99
N GLN A 215 -5.75 9.57 -15.36
CA GLN A 215 -5.56 10.86 -15.98
C GLN A 215 -4.91 11.86 -15.01
N GLY A 216 -5.37 11.91 -13.76
CA GLY A 216 -4.77 12.76 -12.72
C GLY A 216 -3.35 12.34 -12.38
N TRP A 217 -3.09 11.04 -12.35
CA TRP A 217 -1.74 10.51 -12.18
C TRP A 217 -0.82 10.98 -13.31
N ALA A 218 -1.24 10.84 -14.56
CA ALA A 218 -0.46 11.24 -15.73
C ALA A 218 -0.19 12.76 -15.77
N ASP A 219 -1.21 13.58 -15.50
CA ASP A 219 -1.09 15.05 -15.43
C ASP A 219 -0.12 15.47 -14.31
N ALA A 220 -0.20 14.86 -13.14
CA ALA A 220 0.70 15.16 -12.04
C ALA A 220 2.17 14.82 -12.37
N VAL A 221 2.43 13.69 -13.02
CA VAL A 221 3.76 13.32 -13.50
C VAL A 221 4.25 14.30 -14.55
N GLN A 222 3.40 14.66 -15.52
CA GLN A 222 3.72 15.65 -16.56
C GLN A 222 4.23 16.95 -15.92
N ARG A 223 3.43 17.56 -15.06
CA ARG A 223 3.72 18.87 -14.45
C ARG A 223 4.92 18.85 -13.51
N ASN A 224 5.12 17.81 -12.74
CA ASN A 224 6.15 17.78 -11.70
C ASN A 224 7.50 17.21 -12.16
N ILE A 225 7.54 16.52 -13.30
CA ILE A 225 8.74 15.83 -13.78
C ILE A 225 9.11 16.20 -15.22
N LEU A 226 8.11 16.34 -16.10
CA LEU A 226 8.39 16.47 -17.53
C LEU A 226 8.49 17.92 -17.99
N ASP A 227 7.77 18.82 -17.33
CA ASP A 227 7.71 20.24 -17.68
C ASP A 227 8.68 21.11 -16.84
N VAL A 228 9.52 20.45 -16.02
CA VAL A 228 10.52 21.11 -15.15
C VAL A 228 11.91 21.11 -15.77
#